data_d2de2259693c3279edb71375019eb0d2
#
_entry.id   d2de2259693c3279edb71375019eb0d2
#
_cell.length_a   1.000
_cell.length_b   1.000
_cell.length_c   1.000
_cell.angle_alpha   90.00
_cell.angle_beta   90.00
_cell.angle_gamma   90.00
#
_symmetry.space_group_name_H-M   'P 1'
#
loop_
_entity.id
_entity.type
_entity.pdbx_description
1 polymer ?
#
loop_
_entity_poly.entity_id
_entity_poly.type
_entity_poly.pdbx_seq_one_letter_code
_entity_poly.pdbx_strand_id
1 'polypeptide(L)'
;MDILFSVFLMGLLGGVHCLGMCGGVVALLNAGLDGDIRLNMSKTSSFHLYYNFGRVLSYVLIGAVFGLIGDLLSIALQMSVFDKVLRLFSGVLMVMVGLYIANWSSSIQILEKIGAKVWVKLQPLISKLLPINKPKSAFVVGLVWGGMPCGLVYGALSFAILSASSLDGGVIMLAFGIGTLPSLFLMAGFSAQLGHLS
;
A
#
# COMPACT_ATOMS: atom_id res chain seq x y z
N MET A 1 13.89 16.89 -5.69
CA MET A 1 13.37 16.98 -4.29
C MET A 1 11.84 17.08 -4.29
N ASP A 2 11.24 17.77 -5.23
CA ASP A 2 9.79 18.04 -5.25
C ASP A 2 8.92 16.78 -5.46
N ILE A 3 9.37 15.82 -6.26
CA ILE A 3 8.63 14.57 -6.49
C ILE A 3 8.55 13.72 -5.22
N LEU A 4 9.65 13.55 -4.50
CA LEU A 4 9.68 12.75 -3.26
C LEU A 4 8.79 13.38 -2.19
N PHE A 5 8.82 14.69 -2.06
CA PHE A 5 7.96 15.43 -1.13
C PHE A 5 6.49 15.32 -1.53
N SER A 6 6.17 15.45 -2.81
CA SER A 6 4.80 15.31 -3.33
C SER A 6 4.24 13.91 -3.08
N VAL A 7 5.04 12.87 -3.33
CA VAL A 7 4.64 11.47 -3.12
C VAL A 7 4.53 11.13 -1.63
N PHE A 8 5.41 11.69 -0.78
CA PHE A 8 5.30 11.60 0.68
C PHE A 8 3.99 12.24 1.18
N LEU A 9 3.67 13.47 0.72
CA LEU A 9 2.42 14.14 1.06
C LEU A 9 1.20 13.35 0.55
N MET A 10 1.28 12.76 -0.63
CA MET A 10 0.23 11.89 -1.16
C MET A 10 -0.01 10.69 -0.25
N GLY A 11 1.05 10.07 0.30
CA GLY A 11 0.96 9.01 1.30
C GLY A 11 0.32 9.49 2.60
N LEU A 12 0.73 10.66 3.09
CA LEU A 12 0.24 11.25 4.34
C LEU A 12 -1.22 11.66 4.25
N LEU A 13 -1.60 12.42 3.23
CA LEU A 13 -2.97 12.89 3.00
C LEU A 13 -3.91 11.73 2.60
N GLY A 14 -3.36 10.71 1.92
CA GLY A 14 -4.06 9.47 1.62
C GLY A 14 -4.38 8.61 2.84
N GLY A 15 -3.93 9.00 4.02
CA GLY A 15 -4.18 8.31 5.28
C GLY A 15 -5.67 8.08 5.58
N VAL A 16 -6.55 9.00 5.21
CA VAL A 16 -8.01 8.85 5.34
C VAL A 16 -8.53 7.68 4.48
N HIS A 17 -8.00 7.52 3.26
CA HIS A 17 -8.33 6.38 2.41
C HIS A 17 -7.78 5.06 3.00
N CYS A 18 -6.55 5.10 3.56
CA CYS A 18 -5.99 3.96 4.28
C CYS A 18 -6.82 3.60 5.52
N LEU A 19 -7.41 4.58 6.22
CA LEU A 19 -8.35 4.37 7.32
C LEU A 19 -9.52 3.48 6.87
N GLY A 20 -10.17 3.82 5.77
CA GLY A 20 -11.34 3.07 5.27
C GLY A 20 -11.00 1.66 4.80
N MET A 21 -9.90 1.47 4.05
CA MET A 21 -9.58 0.18 3.43
C MET A 21 -8.64 -0.68 4.28
N CYS A 22 -7.61 -0.09 4.89
CA CYS A 22 -6.62 -0.85 5.67
C CYS A 22 -7.03 -1.01 7.13
N GLY A 23 -7.98 -0.21 7.63
CA GLY A 23 -8.45 -0.27 9.01
C GLY A 23 -9.04 -1.60 9.42
N GLY A 24 -9.80 -2.21 8.53
CA GLY A 24 -10.33 -3.56 8.73
C GLY A 24 -9.25 -4.60 8.93
N VAL A 25 -8.11 -4.46 8.24
CA VAL A 25 -6.97 -5.39 8.37
C VAL A 25 -6.21 -5.18 9.64
N VAL A 26 -5.98 -3.93 10.03
CA VAL A 26 -5.35 -3.61 11.33
C VAL A 26 -6.22 -4.14 12.48
N ALA A 27 -7.54 -4.03 12.37
CA ALA A 27 -8.47 -4.61 13.34
C ALA A 27 -8.41 -6.15 13.36
N LEU A 28 -8.35 -6.80 12.19
CA LEU A 28 -8.17 -8.26 12.07
C LEU A 28 -6.83 -8.73 12.62
N LEU A 29 -5.75 -7.97 12.37
CA LEU A 29 -4.44 -8.24 12.96
C LEU A 29 -4.53 -8.21 14.49
N ASN A 30 -5.14 -7.17 15.05
CA ASN A 30 -5.32 -7.05 16.50
C ASN A 30 -6.21 -8.18 17.08
N ALA A 31 -7.26 -8.56 16.36
CA ALA A 31 -8.12 -9.67 16.77
C ALA A 31 -7.44 -11.05 16.66
N GLY A 32 -6.49 -11.20 15.74
CA GLY A 32 -5.72 -12.42 15.52
C GLY A 32 -4.48 -12.55 16.42
N LEU A 33 -4.16 -11.55 17.23
CA LEU A 33 -3.08 -11.63 18.23
C LEU A 33 -3.54 -12.46 19.43
N ASP A 34 -2.62 -13.29 19.97
CA ASP A 34 -2.85 -13.99 21.24
C ASP A 34 -3.21 -13.00 22.37
N GLY A 35 -4.07 -13.45 23.29
CA GLY A 35 -4.55 -12.62 24.40
C GLY A 35 -3.44 -11.94 25.19
N ASP A 36 -2.35 -12.67 25.49
CA ASP A 36 -1.19 -12.15 26.23
C ASP A 36 -0.40 -11.06 25.46
N ILE A 37 -0.43 -11.12 24.13
CA ILE A 37 0.23 -10.12 23.26
C ILE A 37 -0.68 -8.90 23.14
N ARG A 38 -1.98 -9.11 22.99
CA ARG A 38 -3.00 -8.07 22.84
C ARG A 38 -3.09 -7.16 24.07
N LEU A 39 -2.92 -7.70 25.27
CA LEU A 39 -2.93 -6.96 26.54
C LEU A 39 -1.64 -6.16 26.78
N ASN A 40 -0.56 -6.42 26.04
CA ASN A 40 0.71 -5.74 26.19
C ASN A 40 0.97 -4.77 25.05
N MET A 41 0.75 -3.47 25.29
CA MET A 41 0.91 -2.40 24.28
C MET A 41 2.29 -2.42 23.60
N SER A 42 3.36 -2.74 24.33
CA SER A 42 4.72 -2.79 23.76
C SER A 42 4.87 -3.95 22.76
N LYS A 43 4.32 -5.11 23.07
CA LYS A 43 4.34 -6.27 22.16
C LYS A 43 3.48 -6.00 20.93
N THR A 44 2.27 -5.50 21.12
CA THR A 44 1.35 -5.14 20.02
C THR A 44 1.99 -4.11 19.08
N SER A 45 2.65 -3.08 19.61
CA SER A 45 3.38 -2.09 18.81
C SER A 45 4.51 -2.72 17.99
N SER A 46 5.24 -3.70 18.54
CA SER A 46 6.26 -4.43 17.79
C SER A 46 5.68 -5.20 16.61
N PHE A 47 4.52 -5.87 16.77
CA PHE A 47 3.85 -6.56 15.66
C PHE A 47 3.42 -5.59 14.55
N HIS A 48 2.92 -4.41 14.92
CA HIS A 48 2.58 -3.36 13.95
C HIS A 48 3.81 -2.83 13.22
N LEU A 49 4.96 -2.72 13.89
CA LEU A 49 6.22 -2.36 13.26
C LEU A 49 6.65 -3.39 12.21
N TYR A 50 6.64 -4.68 12.54
CA TYR A 50 6.98 -5.75 11.59
C TYR A 50 6.02 -5.78 10.39
N TYR A 51 4.72 -5.59 10.62
CA TYR A 51 3.72 -5.48 9.58
C TYR A 51 3.99 -4.30 8.63
N ASN A 52 4.21 -3.09 9.20
CA ASN A 52 4.49 -1.91 8.41
C ASN A 52 5.82 -2.01 7.65
N PHE A 53 6.84 -2.62 8.26
CA PHE A 53 8.11 -2.85 7.60
C PHE A 53 7.96 -3.79 6.40
N GLY A 54 7.21 -4.89 6.54
CA GLY A 54 6.88 -5.78 5.42
C GLY A 54 6.15 -5.04 4.28
N ARG A 55 5.20 -4.18 4.62
CA ARG A 55 4.43 -3.38 3.67
C ARG A 55 5.29 -2.37 2.92
N VAL A 56 6.14 -1.63 3.63
CA VAL A 56 7.06 -0.65 3.01
C VAL A 56 8.07 -1.37 2.12
N LEU A 57 8.59 -2.51 2.55
CA LEU A 57 9.49 -3.32 1.72
C LEU A 57 8.81 -3.78 0.42
N SER A 58 7.55 -4.22 0.51
CA SER A 58 6.76 -4.57 -0.68
C SER A 58 6.65 -3.39 -1.65
N TYR A 59 6.37 -2.19 -1.15
CA TYR A 59 6.31 -0.98 -1.99
C TYR A 59 7.65 -0.68 -2.67
N VAL A 60 8.75 -0.77 -1.93
CA VAL A 60 10.11 -0.55 -2.49
C VAL A 60 10.40 -1.56 -3.61
N LEU A 61 10.11 -2.84 -3.39
CA LEU A 61 10.32 -3.89 -4.39
C LEU A 61 9.47 -3.66 -5.64
N ILE A 62 8.18 -3.38 -5.46
CA ILE A 62 7.27 -3.09 -6.57
C ILE A 62 7.73 -1.82 -7.30
N GLY A 63 8.10 -0.76 -6.59
CA GLY A 63 8.62 0.47 -7.17
C GLY A 63 9.91 0.26 -7.97
N ALA A 64 10.82 -0.55 -7.46
CA ALA A 64 12.06 -0.90 -8.17
C ALA A 64 11.78 -1.68 -9.47
N VAL A 65 10.85 -2.65 -9.42
CA VAL A 65 10.44 -3.41 -10.62
C VAL A 65 9.77 -2.51 -11.66
N PHE A 66 8.86 -1.66 -11.24
CA PHE A 66 8.16 -0.76 -12.17
C PHE A 66 9.09 0.36 -12.69
N GLY A 67 10.03 0.86 -11.89
CA GLY A 67 11.08 1.76 -12.35
C GLY A 67 11.99 1.11 -13.41
N LEU A 68 12.35 -0.16 -13.24
CA LEU A 68 13.08 -0.94 -14.23
C LEU A 68 12.28 -1.13 -15.53
N ILE A 69 10.99 -1.42 -15.41
CA ILE A 69 10.09 -1.50 -16.58
C ILE A 69 10.05 -0.15 -17.31
N GLY A 70 9.97 0.95 -16.57
CA GLY A 70 10.05 2.31 -17.12
C GLY A 70 11.33 2.56 -17.90
N ASP A 71 12.47 2.12 -17.38
CA ASP A 71 13.78 2.21 -18.05
C ASP A 71 13.80 1.42 -19.36
N LEU A 72 13.40 0.15 -19.32
CA LEU A 72 13.34 -0.71 -20.51
C LEU A 72 12.39 -0.15 -21.59
N LEU A 73 11.24 0.39 -21.20
CA LEU A 73 10.30 0.99 -22.13
C LEU A 73 10.84 2.32 -22.70
N SER A 74 11.56 3.10 -21.92
CA SER A 74 12.16 4.36 -22.38
C SER A 74 13.21 4.14 -23.47
N ILE A 75 13.94 3.04 -23.38
CA ILE A 75 14.90 2.59 -24.41
C ILE A 75 14.18 2.09 -25.67
N ALA A 76 13.07 1.36 -25.51
CA ALA A 76 12.32 0.76 -26.62
C ALA A 76 11.46 1.77 -27.41
N LEU A 77 10.93 2.78 -26.74
CA LEU A 77 10.07 3.80 -27.29
C LEU A 77 10.84 5.13 -27.24
N GLN A 78 10.99 5.83 -28.37
CA GLN A 78 11.64 7.15 -28.41
C GLN A 78 11.14 8.01 -27.24
N MET A 79 12.05 8.42 -26.35
CA MET A 79 11.77 9.04 -25.04
C MET A 79 10.67 10.10 -25.03
N SER A 80 10.55 10.90 -26.11
CA SER A 80 9.59 12.01 -26.19
C SER A 80 8.12 11.57 -26.28
N VAL A 81 7.84 10.44 -26.90
CA VAL A 81 6.47 9.90 -27.07
C VAL A 81 6.08 9.14 -25.80
N PHE A 82 7.01 8.38 -25.25
CA PHE A 82 6.80 7.60 -24.05
C PHE A 82 6.41 8.47 -22.84
N ASP A 83 7.15 9.55 -22.59
CA ASP A 83 6.85 10.50 -21.52
C ASP A 83 5.45 11.11 -21.64
N LYS A 84 5.05 11.50 -22.86
CA LYS A 84 3.72 12.07 -23.10
C LYS A 84 2.60 11.05 -22.84
N VAL A 85 2.77 9.83 -23.33
CA VAL A 85 1.79 8.74 -23.14
C VAL A 85 1.67 8.37 -21.67
N LEU A 86 2.78 8.22 -20.94
CA LEU A 86 2.77 7.90 -19.52
C LEU A 86 2.15 9.01 -18.67
N ARG A 87 2.47 10.28 -18.95
CA ARG A 87 1.86 11.42 -18.24
C ARG A 87 0.35 11.47 -18.48
N LEU A 88 -0.10 11.24 -19.70
CA LEU A 88 -1.51 11.19 -20.03
C LEU A 88 -2.19 10.01 -19.31
N PHE A 89 -1.59 8.83 -19.36
CA PHE A 89 -2.10 7.62 -18.71
C PHE A 89 -2.17 7.78 -17.18
N SER A 90 -1.13 8.33 -16.56
CA SER A 90 -1.14 8.58 -15.11
C SER A 90 -2.17 9.63 -14.71
N GLY A 91 -2.36 10.67 -15.53
CA GLY A 91 -3.39 11.68 -15.31
C GLY A 91 -4.80 11.08 -15.40
N VAL A 92 -5.06 10.25 -16.42
CA VAL A 92 -6.34 9.54 -16.58
C VAL A 92 -6.58 8.59 -15.41
N LEU A 93 -5.57 7.83 -14.99
CA LEU A 93 -5.69 6.95 -13.81
C LEU A 93 -6.01 7.75 -12.54
N MET A 94 -5.36 8.89 -12.32
CA MET A 94 -5.65 9.74 -11.16
C MET A 94 -7.09 10.27 -11.18
N VAL A 95 -7.58 10.72 -12.34
CA VAL A 95 -8.96 11.15 -12.50
C VAL A 95 -9.93 10.00 -12.25
N MET A 96 -9.67 8.82 -12.80
CA MET A 96 -10.49 7.63 -12.57
C MET A 96 -10.54 7.25 -11.08
N VAL A 97 -9.40 7.28 -10.40
CA VAL A 97 -9.34 7.02 -8.95
C VAL A 97 -10.08 8.09 -8.17
N GLY A 98 -9.96 9.37 -8.55
CA GLY A 98 -10.72 10.46 -7.93
C GLY A 98 -12.23 10.29 -8.10
N LEU A 99 -12.69 9.92 -9.28
CA LEU A 99 -14.11 9.63 -9.58
C LEU A 99 -14.62 8.38 -8.83
N TYR A 100 -13.76 7.38 -8.64
CA TYR A 100 -14.08 6.21 -7.83
C TYR A 100 -14.28 6.56 -6.36
N ILE A 101 -13.37 7.33 -5.78
CA ILE A 101 -13.48 7.79 -4.38
C ILE A 101 -14.71 8.68 -4.19
N ALA A 102 -15.04 9.50 -5.21
CA ALA A 102 -16.26 10.32 -5.23
C ALA A 102 -17.55 9.49 -5.41
N ASN A 103 -17.44 8.16 -5.58
CA ASN A 103 -18.55 7.23 -5.83
C ASN A 103 -19.43 7.60 -7.05
N TRP A 104 -18.84 8.29 -8.04
CA TRP A 104 -19.56 8.83 -9.19
C TRP A 104 -19.64 7.87 -10.40
N SER A 105 -18.87 6.78 -10.40
CA SER A 105 -18.87 5.83 -11.50
C SER A 105 -18.79 4.37 -11.06
N SER A 106 -19.82 3.60 -11.40
CA SER A 106 -19.90 2.15 -11.16
C SER A 106 -19.01 1.32 -12.09
N SER A 107 -18.45 1.92 -13.15
CA SER A 107 -17.69 1.20 -14.18
C SER A 107 -16.33 0.69 -13.67
N ILE A 108 -15.79 1.30 -12.61
CA ILE A 108 -14.51 0.90 -12.01
C ILE A 108 -14.66 -0.37 -11.16
N GLN A 109 -15.88 -0.75 -10.79
CA GLN A 109 -16.16 -2.00 -10.07
C GLN A 109 -15.68 -3.25 -10.85
N ILE A 110 -15.48 -3.14 -12.17
CA ILE A 110 -14.94 -4.25 -12.97
C ILE A 110 -13.46 -4.50 -12.62
N LEU A 111 -12.68 -3.45 -12.45
CA LEU A 111 -11.27 -3.53 -12.07
C LEU A 111 -11.13 -4.07 -10.63
N GLU A 112 -12.02 -3.64 -9.74
CA GLU A 112 -12.13 -4.13 -8.37
C GLU A 112 -12.50 -5.63 -8.33
N LYS A 113 -13.42 -6.09 -9.18
CA LYS A 113 -13.78 -7.51 -9.30
C LYS A 113 -12.61 -8.38 -9.76
N ILE A 114 -11.73 -7.86 -10.63
CA ILE A 114 -10.52 -8.58 -11.05
C ILE A 114 -9.53 -8.64 -9.88
N GLY A 115 -9.29 -7.52 -9.21
CA GLY A 115 -8.46 -7.47 -7.99
C GLY A 115 -9.00 -8.36 -6.88
N ALA A 116 -10.30 -8.36 -6.65
CA ALA A 116 -10.97 -9.23 -5.68
C ALA A 116 -10.79 -10.73 -5.99
N LYS A 117 -10.81 -11.14 -7.27
CA LYS A 117 -10.53 -12.53 -7.66
C LYS A 117 -9.11 -12.98 -7.31
N VAL A 118 -8.13 -12.10 -7.51
CA VAL A 118 -6.74 -12.36 -7.10
C VAL A 118 -6.67 -12.44 -5.58
N TRP A 119 -7.37 -11.52 -4.90
CA TRP A 119 -7.41 -11.45 -3.44
C TRP A 119 -8.05 -12.69 -2.79
N VAL A 120 -9.15 -13.19 -3.32
CA VAL A 120 -9.79 -14.43 -2.85
C VAL A 120 -8.84 -15.62 -2.91
N LYS A 121 -7.92 -15.67 -3.88
CA LYS A 121 -6.87 -16.71 -3.94
C LYS A 121 -5.75 -16.52 -2.91
N LEU A 122 -5.47 -15.27 -2.52
CA LEU A 122 -4.47 -14.96 -1.48
C LEU A 122 -5.03 -15.08 -0.06
N GLN A 123 -6.34 -14.89 0.12
CA GLN A 123 -7.02 -14.98 1.41
C GLN A 123 -6.75 -16.29 2.18
N PRO A 124 -6.79 -17.49 1.58
CA PRO A 124 -6.48 -18.74 2.29
C PRO A 124 -5.01 -18.84 2.73
N LEU A 125 -4.10 -18.11 2.07
CA LEU A 125 -2.70 -18.03 2.50
C LEU A 125 -2.58 -17.19 3.78
N ILE A 126 -3.33 -16.10 3.86
CA ILE A 126 -3.36 -15.22 5.05
C ILE A 126 -4.08 -15.91 6.21
N SER A 127 -5.19 -16.62 5.96
CA SER A 127 -5.92 -17.33 7.01
C SER A 127 -5.10 -18.46 7.66
N LYS A 128 -4.15 -19.07 6.92
CA LYS A 128 -3.21 -20.07 7.48
C LYS A 128 -2.12 -19.43 8.37
N LEU A 129 -1.90 -18.11 8.25
CA LEU A 129 -0.97 -17.36 9.08
C LEU A 129 -1.61 -16.83 10.37
N LEU A 130 -2.92 -16.90 10.49
CA LEU A 130 -3.66 -16.61 11.73
C LEU A 130 -3.77 -17.90 12.59
N PRO A 131 -3.58 -17.85 13.92
CA PRO A 131 -3.24 -16.70 14.77
C PRO A 131 -1.79 -16.23 14.62
N ILE A 132 -1.59 -14.91 14.72
CA ILE A 132 -0.27 -14.27 14.51
C ILE A 132 0.50 -14.29 15.82
N ASN A 133 1.17 -15.41 16.10
CA ASN A 133 1.92 -15.61 17.35
C ASN A 133 3.40 -15.26 17.21
N LYS A 134 3.87 -14.97 15.97
CA LYS A 134 5.27 -14.68 15.68
C LYS A 134 5.42 -13.38 14.88
N PRO A 135 6.42 -12.53 15.19
CA PRO A 135 6.67 -11.30 14.44
C PRO A 135 6.88 -11.54 12.94
N LYS A 136 7.46 -12.70 12.57
CA LYS A 136 7.65 -13.11 11.18
C LYS A 136 6.34 -13.25 10.41
N SER A 137 5.27 -13.73 11.06
CA SER A 137 3.95 -13.82 10.44
C SER A 137 3.36 -12.45 10.14
N ALA A 138 3.51 -11.49 11.06
CA ALA A 138 3.10 -10.10 10.85
C ALA A 138 3.84 -9.45 9.66
N PHE A 139 5.14 -9.70 9.54
CA PHE A 139 5.96 -9.22 8.42
C PHE A 139 5.46 -9.78 7.07
N VAL A 140 5.20 -11.09 6.99
CA VAL A 140 4.69 -11.73 5.75
C VAL A 140 3.31 -11.20 5.38
N VAL A 141 2.43 -11.02 6.36
CA VAL A 141 1.12 -10.39 6.13
C VAL A 141 1.27 -8.97 5.60
N GLY A 142 2.20 -8.19 6.16
CA GLY A 142 2.52 -6.84 5.67
C GLY A 142 3.03 -6.85 4.22
N LEU A 143 3.92 -7.79 3.89
CA LEU A 143 4.47 -7.94 2.54
C LEU A 143 3.38 -8.25 1.51
N VAL A 144 2.49 -9.20 1.81
CA VAL A 144 1.37 -9.56 0.93
C VAL A 144 0.38 -8.41 0.81
N TRP A 145 0.09 -7.74 1.92
CA TRP A 145 -0.85 -6.61 1.95
C TRP A 145 -0.32 -5.39 1.20
N GLY A 146 0.99 -5.14 1.23
CA GLY A 146 1.62 -4.08 0.44
C GLY A 146 1.45 -4.25 -1.08
N GLY A 147 1.25 -5.49 -1.55
CA GLY A 147 0.92 -5.79 -2.94
C GLY A 147 -0.55 -5.54 -3.32
N MET A 148 -1.41 -5.08 -2.37
CA MET A 148 -2.82 -4.83 -2.67
C MET A 148 -2.99 -3.66 -3.65
N PRO A 149 -3.69 -3.88 -4.77
CA PRO A 149 -3.93 -2.85 -5.76
C PRO A 149 -4.92 -1.81 -5.22
N CYS A 150 -4.44 -0.69 -4.74
CA CYS A 150 -5.27 0.44 -4.37
C CYS A 150 -4.91 1.68 -5.20
N GLY A 151 -5.87 2.59 -5.39
CA GLY A 151 -5.71 3.75 -6.25
C GLY A 151 -4.53 4.66 -5.87
N LEU A 152 -4.23 4.79 -4.58
CA LEU A 152 -3.10 5.59 -4.11
C LEU A 152 -1.75 4.95 -4.49
N VAL A 153 -1.65 3.61 -4.38
CA VAL A 153 -0.45 2.87 -4.80
C VAL A 153 -0.23 3.01 -6.30
N TYR A 154 -1.29 2.91 -7.11
CA TYR A 154 -1.16 3.12 -8.56
C TYR A 154 -0.73 4.54 -8.92
N GLY A 155 -1.24 5.55 -8.20
CA GLY A 155 -0.79 6.93 -8.35
C GLY A 155 0.70 7.08 -8.05
N ALA A 156 1.20 6.52 -6.95
CA ALA A 156 2.63 6.54 -6.61
C ALA A 156 3.48 5.72 -7.59
N LEU A 157 2.98 4.56 -8.07
CA LEU A 157 3.65 3.74 -9.07
C LEU A 157 3.81 4.44 -10.42
N SER A 158 2.89 5.30 -10.82
CA SER A 158 3.04 6.07 -12.05
C SER A 158 4.26 6.99 -12.01
N PHE A 159 4.58 7.59 -10.86
CA PHE A 159 5.82 8.34 -10.65
C PHE A 159 7.06 7.45 -10.67
N ALA A 160 6.97 6.24 -10.12
CA ALA A 160 8.06 5.26 -10.15
C ALA A 160 8.38 4.80 -11.58
N ILE A 161 7.37 4.58 -12.42
CA ILE A 161 7.57 4.24 -13.86
C ILE A 161 8.21 5.43 -14.60
N LEU A 162 7.72 6.65 -14.34
CA LEU A 162 8.22 7.87 -14.98
C LEU A 162 9.67 8.19 -14.60
N SER A 163 10.16 7.68 -13.47
CA SER A 163 11.57 7.88 -13.08
C SER A 163 12.54 7.13 -14.00
N ALA A 164 12.07 6.13 -14.74
CA ALA A 164 12.87 5.28 -15.63
C ALA A 164 14.17 4.80 -14.97
N SER A 165 14.10 4.47 -13.69
CA SER A 165 15.23 4.02 -12.88
C SER A 165 14.72 3.10 -11.76
N SER A 166 15.31 1.94 -11.64
CA SER A 166 14.93 0.98 -10.59
C SER A 166 15.18 1.54 -9.18
N LEU A 167 16.28 2.26 -8.99
CA LEU A 167 16.62 2.85 -7.70
C LEU A 167 15.65 4.00 -7.35
N ASP A 168 15.43 4.92 -8.28
CA ASP A 168 14.53 6.05 -8.05
C ASP A 168 13.09 5.60 -7.85
N GLY A 169 12.63 4.60 -8.62
CA GLY A 169 11.32 3.99 -8.43
C GLY A 169 11.16 3.38 -7.03
N GLY A 170 12.20 2.70 -6.52
CA GLY A 170 12.24 2.18 -5.16
C GLY A 170 12.19 3.29 -4.09
N VAL A 171 12.97 4.37 -4.29
CA VAL A 171 13.01 5.52 -3.36
C VAL A 171 11.69 6.30 -3.37
N ILE A 172 11.06 6.48 -4.52
CA ILE A 172 9.74 7.11 -4.65
C ILE A 172 8.69 6.32 -3.85
N MET A 173 8.66 5.01 -4.02
CA MET A 173 7.72 4.15 -3.30
C MET A 173 8.07 4.02 -1.81
N LEU A 174 9.33 4.16 -1.42
CA LEU A 174 9.74 4.27 -0.02
C LEU A 174 9.18 5.55 0.61
N ALA A 175 9.32 6.70 -0.06
CA ALA A 175 8.78 7.98 0.41
C ALA A 175 7.25 7.90 0.59
N PHE A 176 6.54 7.30 -0.35
CA PHE A 176 5.11 7.01 -0.25
C PHE A 176 4.79 6.13 0.98
N GLY A 177 5.52 5.03 1.14
CA GLY A 177 5.34 4.10 2.26
C GLY A 177 5.52 4.77 3.62
N ILE A 178 6.58 5.57 3.77
CA ILE A 178 6.84 6.35 4.99
C ILE A 178 5.70 7.36 5.23
N GLY A 179 5.19 8.01 4.19
CA GLY A 179 4.06 8.94 4.29
C GLY A 179 2.78 8.29 4.84
N THR A 180 2.56 6.99 4.59
CA THR A 180 1.39 6.28 5.10
C THR A 180 1.53 5.79 6.55
N LEU A 181 2.73 5.78 7.14
CA LEU A 181 2.98 5.26 8.48
C LEU A 181 2.20 6.00 9.58
N PRO A 182 2.17 7.35 9.63
CA PRO A 182 1.51 8.05 10.72
C PRO A 182 0.03 7.67 10.85
N SER A 183 -0.70 7.59 9.74
CA SER A 183 -2.12 7.22 9.72
C SER A 183 -2.36 5.80 10.23
N LEU A 184 -1.50 4.84 9.87
CA LEU A 184 -1.61 3.46 10.32
C LEU A 184 -1.26 3.26 11.79
N PHE A 185 -0.27 4.00 12.31
CA PHE A 185 0.04 3.97 13.74
C PHE A 185 -1.08 4.58 14.58
N LEU A 186 -1.70 5.66 14.13
CA LEU A 186 -2.89 6.23 14.77
C LEU A 186 -4.02 5.20 14.84
N MET A 187 -4.28 4.49 13.73
CA MET A 187 -5.30 3.43 13.70
C MET A 187 -4.99 2.27 14.63
N ALA A 188 -3.74 1.84 14.65
CA ALA A 188 -3.32 0.76 15.55
C ALA A 188 -3.56 1.14 17.02
N GLY A 189 -3.28 2.38 17.40
CA GLY A 189 -3.57 2.92 18.73
C GLY A 189 -5.06 2.96 19.05
N PHE A 190 -5.89 3.47 18.13
CA PHE A 190 -7.35 3.50 18.31
C PHE A 190 -7.97 2.10 18.41
N SER A 191 -7.55 1.16 17.55
CA SER A 191 -8.10 -0.20 17.57
C SER A 191 -7.67 -0.97 18.83
N ALA A 192 -6.48 -0.69 19.37
CA ALA A 192 -6.04 -1.27 20.64
C ALA A 192 -6.88 -0.76 21.82
N GLN A 193 -7.23 0.53 21.85
CA GLN A 193 -8.08 1.12 22.91
C GLN A 193 -9.50 0.56 22.86
N LEU A 194 -10.10 0.39 21.68
CA LEU A 194 -11.41 -0.22 21.52
C LEU A 194 -11.46 -1.69 21.98
N GLY A 195 -10.36 -2.41 21.79
CA GLY A 195 -10.24 -3.81 22.27
C GLY A 195 -10.12 -3.94 23.80
N HIS A 196 -9.81 -2.88 24.52
CA HIS A 196 -9.79 -2.83 25.99
C HIS A 196 -11.18 -2.51 26.59
N LEU A 197 -12.11 -2.00 25.78
CA LEU A 197 -13.46 -1.60 26.23
C LEU A 197 -14.52 -2.68 25.98
N SER A 198 -14.19 -3.74 25.25
CA SER A 198 -15.04 -4.91 24.98
C SER A 198 -14.53 -6.14 25.74
#